data_1e1e0083e13b579ca37989f0dc607186
#
_entry.id   1e1e0083e13b579ca37989f0dc607186
#
_cell.length_a   1.000
_cell.length_b   1.000
_cell.length_c   1.000
_cell.angle_alpha   90.00
_cell.angle_beta   90.00
_cell.angle_gamma   90.00
#
_symmetry.space_group_name_H-M   'P 1'
#
loop_
_entity.id
_entity.type
_entity.pdbx_description
1 polymer ?
#
loop_
_entity_poly.entity_id
_entity_poly.type
_entity_poly.pdbx_seq_one_letter_code
_entity_poly.pdbx_strand_id
1 'polypeptide(L)'
;MNLLGIDFEDWYHPELVEPFVTEKEKKPMMFKGLDKILELLKKNDSYATFFTVGEILESNPEILDKIISEGHEIGFHTMKHTRLDSLNYELTFSKELKEFEKLTSGKSIGFRAPTFSLNKKSSWIIDELVSNGYKYDSSVMPAKTSMYGIPTAQRSPYKITSTNLDKNDPNGTLIEFPLMVTKFLGKTIPAAGGFYLRTLPLRIIKNTIKSYEHQKIPTSLYIHSWELTPEYFPKIKLPTKNKFITFHKIEKTFSKMNKLLKEFEFTSFNTYYKKNYE
;
A
#
# COMPACT_ATOMS: atom_id res chain seq x y z
N MET A 1 15.00 3.04 10.00
CA MET A 1 14.16 3.91 9.12
C MET A 1 12.95 3.11 8.70
N ASN A 2 11.77 3.69 8.84
CA ASN A 2 10.52 3.00 8.58
C ASN A 2 9.86 3.60 7.32
N LEU A 3 9.27 2.75 6.47
CA LEU A 3 8.60 3.15 5.25
C LEU A 3 7.09 3.17 5.48
N LEU A 4 6.44 4.22 5.02
CA LEU A 4 4.99 4.37 5.11
C LEU A 4 4.38 4.46 3.72
N GLY A 5 3.48 3.54 3.42
CA GLY A 5 2.60 3.60 2.27
C GLY A 5 1.19 4.00 2.69
N ILE A 6 0.58 4.90 1.97
CA ILE A 6 -0.84 5.18 2.06
C ILE A 6 -1.49 4.69 0.78
N ASP A 7 -2.28 3.62 0.90
CA ASP A 7 -3.07 3.15 -0.23
C ASP A 7 -4.23 4.13 -0.39
N PHE A 8 -4.03 5.09 -1.33
CA PHE A 8 -4.96 6.18 -1.57
C PHE A 8 -6.01 5.73 -2.56
N GLU A 9 -7.03 5.12 -2.00
CA GLU A 9 -8.15 4.50 -2.67
C GLU A 9 -9.48 5.00 -2.08
N ASP A 10 -10.55 4.94 -2.83
CA ASP A 10 -11.87 5.34 -2.34
C ASP A 10 -12.55 4.19 -1.59
N TRP A 11 -13.60 4.50 -0.84
CA TRP A 11 -14.33 3.57 0.02
C TRP A 11 -14.91 2.36 -0.70
N TYR A 12 -15.14 2.46 -2.01
CA TYR A 12 -15.72 1.38 -2.83
C TYR A 12 -14.66 0.48 -3.51
N HIS A 13 -13.39 0.83 -3.46
CA HIS A 13 -12.30 0.03 -4.04
C HIS A 13 -11.98 -1.26 -3.28
N PRO A 14 -12.04 -1.31 -1.91
CA PRO A 14 -11.67 -2.53 -1.21
C PRO A 14 -12.43 -3.75 -1.70
N GLU A 15 -11.73 -4.85 -1.99
CA GLU A 15 -12.31 -6.11 -2.51
C GLU A 15 -13.45 -6.68 -1.65
N LEU A 16 -13.44 -6.40 -0.34
CA LEU A 16 -14.52 -6.81 0.56
C LEU A 16 -15.75 -5.92 0.48
N VAL A 17 -15.68 -4.82 -0.26
CA VAL A 17 -16.74 -3.81 -0.42
C VAL A 17 -17.26 -3.78 -1.85
N GLU A 18 -16.35 -3.75 -2.82
CA GLU A 18 -16.65 -3.54 -4.24
C GLU A 18 -17.80 -4.39 -4.78
N PRO A 19 -17.89 -5.72 -4.52
CA PRO A 19 -18.98 -6.56 -5.05
C PRO A 19 -20.38 -6.23 -4.51
N PHE A 20 -20.46 -5.37 -3.50
CA PHE A 20 -21.73 -4.98 -2.84
C PHE A 20 -22.12 -3.53 -3.11
N VAL A 21 -21.44 -2.88 -4.06
CA VAL A 21 -21.67 -1.49 -4.44
C VAL A 21 -21.98 -1.42 -5.93
N THR A 22 -23.09 -0.77 -6.28
CA THR A 22 -23.46 -0.54 -7.68
C THR A 22 -22.70 0.67 -8.24
N GLU A 23 -22.52 0.73 -9.57
CA GLU A 23 -21.84 1.86 -10.23
C GLU A 23 -22.47 3.23 -9.88
N LYS A 24 -23.79 3.28 -9.66
CA LYS A 24 -24.49 4.52 -9.26
C LYS A 24 -24.14 4.98 -7.84
N GLU A 25 -23.71 4.06 -6.99
CA GLU A 25 -23.31 4.34 -5.60
C GLU A 25 -21.84 4.72 -5.47
N LYS A 26 -21.00 4.36 -6.44
CA LYS A 26 -19.57 4.69 -6.47
C LYS A 26 -19.35 6.20 -6.64
N LYS A 27 -19.43 6.93 -5.53
CA LYS A 27 -19.17 8.36 -5.49
C LYS A 27 -17.85 8.60 -4.76
N PRO A 28 -16.82 9.19 -5.41
CA PRO A 28 -15.56 9.51 -4.76
C PRO A 28 -15.78 10.40 -3.53
N MET A 29 -15.16 10.03 -2.43
CA MET A 29 -15.30 10.74 -1.14
C MET A 29 -13.96 10.93 -0.43
N MET A 30 -12.99 10.02 -0.65
CA MET A 30 -11.76 9.99 0.14
C MET A 30 -10.82 11.16 -0.12
N PHE A 31 -10.92 11.82 -1.29
CA PHE A 31 -10.20 13.06 -1.56
C PHE A 31 -10.49 14.16 -0.52
N LYS A 32 -11.70 14.18 0.07
CA LYS A 32 -12.09 15.12 1.14
C LYS A 32 -11.29 14.91 2.42
N GLY A 33 -10.75 13.72 2.62
CA GLY A 33 -9.95 13.38 3.78
C GLY A 33 -8.45 13.66 3.63
N LEU A 34 -8.00 14.04 2.42
CA LEU A 34 -6.58 14.21 2.13
C LEU A 34 -5.91 15.23 3.07
N ASP A 35 -6.53 16.38 3.30
CA ASP A 35 -5.98 17.42 4.18
C ASP A 35 -5.72 16.91 5.59
N LYS A 36 -6.65 16.14 6.13
CA LYS A 36 -6.51 15.54 7.47
C LYS A 36 -5.35 14.55 7.52
N ILE A 37 -5.13 13.81 6.43
CA ILE A 37 -4.00 12.87 6.32
C ILE A 37 -2.68 13.63 6.24
N LEU A 38 -2.59 14.63 5.38
CA LEU A 38 -1.40 15.47 5.21
C LEU A 38 -1.05 16.21 6.52
N GLU A 39 -2.05 16.76 7.21
CA GLU A 39 -1.84 17.41 8.52
C GLU A 39 -1.31 16.42 9.57
N LEU A 40 -1.83 15.18 9.59
CA LEU A 40 -1.32 14.14 10.48
C LEU A 40 0.16 13.85 10.23
N LEU A 41 0.56 13.72 8.97
CA LEU A 41 1.94 13.47 8.57
C LEU A 41 2.85 14.67 8.91
N LYS A 42 2.45 15.87 8.53
CA LYS A 42 3.17 17.12 8.78
C LYS A 42 3.41 17.37 10.27
N LYS A 43 2.39 17.18 11.11
CA LYS A 43 2.48 17.32 12.57
C LYS A 43 3.50 16.39 13.22
N ASN A 44 3.80 15.27 12.58
CA ASN A 44 4.71 14.25 13.10
C ASN A 44 6.03 14.17 12.28
N ASP A 45 6.32 15.17 11.44
CA ASP A 45 7.51 15.21 10.56
C ASP A 45 7.73 13.88 9.82
N SER A 46 6.66 13.34 9.27
CA SER A 46 6.64 12.02 8.64
C SER A 46 6.27 12.14 7.16
N TYR A 47 6.92 11.36 6.33
CA TYR A 47 6.69 11.33 4.90
C TYR A 47 6.18 9.95 4.46
N ALA A 48 5.41 9.92 3.38
CA ALA A 48 4.78 8.70 2.89
C ALA A 48 4.80 8.63 1.36
N THR A 49 4.69 7.41 0.84
CA THR A 49 4.31 7.16 -0.54
C THR A 49 2.80 6.93 -0.60
N PHE A 50 2.10 7.75 -1.38
CA PHE A 50 0.69 7.56 -1.68
C PHE A 50 0.58 6.65 -2.89
N PHE A 51 0.32 5.36 -2.68
CA PHE A 51 -0.03 4.43 -3.75
C PHE A 51 -1.46 4.72 -4.17
N THR A 52 -1.60 5.42 -5.28
CA THR A 52 -2.85 6.07 -5.67
C THR A 52 -3.53 5.33 -6.80
N VAL A 53 -4.83 5.08 -6.64
CA VAL A 53 -5.69 4.56 -7.70
C VAL A 53 -5.87 5.66 -8.75
N GLY A 54 -5.57 5.35 -10.01
CA GLY A 54 -5.45 6.36 -11.08
C GLY A 54 -6.74 7.15 -11.34
N GLU A 55 -7.92 6.52 -11.28
CA GLU A 55 -9.20 7.21 -11.49
C GLU A 55 -9.45 8.35 -10.47
N ILE A 56 -8.80 8.32 -9.30
CA ILE A 56 -8.88 9.40 -8.32
C ILE A 56 -8.15 10.64 -8.85
N LEU A 57 -6.98 10.47 -9.46
CA LEU A 57 -6.23 11.56 -10.09
C LEU A 57 -6.90 12.08 -11.37
N GLU A 58 -7.54 11.20 -12.14
CA GLU A 58 -8.34 11.62 -13.31
C GLU A 58 -9.48 12.55 -12.90
N SER A 59 -10.16 12.21 -11.80
CA SER A 59 -11.30 12.97 -11.30
C SER A 59 -10.91 14.21 -10.49
N ASN A 60 -9.71 14.22 -9.90
CA ASN A 60 -9.24 15.27 -8.98
C ASN A 60 -7.73 15.50 -9.19
N PRO A 61 -7.30 16.07 -10.30
CA PRO A 61 -5.87 16.22 -10.65
C PRO A 61 -5.07 17.06 -9.65
N GLU A 62 -5.74 17.98 -8.93
CA GLU A 62 -5.11 18.82 -7.90
C GLU A 62 -4.53 18.02 -6.71
N ILE A 63 -4.97 16.78 -6.52
CA ILE A 63 -4.45 15.88 -5.48
C ILE A 63 -2.96 15.62 -5.67
N LEU A 64 -2.50 15.46 -6.91
CA LEU A 64 -1.11 15.21 -7.24
C LEU A 64 -0.20 16.31 -6.70
N ASP A 65 -0.50 17.55 -7.07
CA ASP A 65 0.31 18.70 -6.67
C ASP A 65 0.28 18.90 -5.16
N LYS A 66 -0.85 18.66 -4.54
CA LYS A 66 -1.03 18.75 -3.09
C LYS A 66 -0.16 17.75 -2.33
N ILE A 67 -0.13 16.48 -2.76
CA ILE A 67 0.69 15.44 -2.16
C ILE A 67 2.19 15.75 -2.34
N ILE A 68 2.59 16.15 -3.56
CA ILE A 68 4.00 16.41 -3.87
C ILE A 68 4.51 17.68 -3.18
N SER A 69 3.72 18.73 -3.11
CA SER A 69 4.13 20.01 -2.49
C SER A 69 4.36 19.88 -0.98
N GLU A 70 3.71 18.93 -0.32
CA GLU A 70 3.97 18.60 1.11
C GLU A 70 5.13 17.60 1.29
N GLY A 71 5.89 17.28 0.22
CA GLY A 71 7.09 16.44 0.27
C GLY A 71 6.83 14.93 0.24
N HIS A 72 5.60 14.52 -0.09
CA HIS A 72 5.25 13.10 -0.21
C HIS A 72 5.46 12.60 -1.64
N GLU A 73 5.41 11.29 -1.79
CA GLU A 73 5.58 10.60 -3.07
C GLU A 73 4.26 10.05 -3.59
N ILE A 74 4.14 9.98 -4.92
CA ILE A 74 3.08 9.26 -5.64
C ILE A 74 3.63 7.93 -6.15
N GLY A 75 2.93 6.83 -5.81
CA GLY A 75 3.12 5.49 -6.38
C GLY A 75 1.87 5.03 -7.11
N PHE A 76 2.01 4.07 -8.02
CA PHE A 76 0.90 3.53 -8.79
C PHE A 76 0.19 2.38 -8.04
N HIS A 77 -1.16 2.38 -8.06
CA HIS A 77 -2.00 1.37 -7.43
C HIS A 77 -3.09 0.84 -8.38
N THR A 78 -2.74 0.66 -9.65
CA THR A 78 -3.61 0.43 -10.82
C THR A 78 -4.60 1.59 -11.08
N MET A 79 -5.23 1.60 -12.27
CA MET A 79 -6.16 2.69 -12.60
C MET A 79 -7.48 2.59 -11.85
N LYS A 80 -7.96 1.36 -11.57
CA LYS A 80 -9.28 1.09 -10.98
C LYS A 80 -9.24 0.12 -9.81
N HIS A 81 -8.10 0.05 -9.10
CA HIS A 81 -7.89 -0.91 -8.02
C HIS A 81 -8.07 -2.38 -8.45
N THR A 82 -7.79 -2.67 -9.73
CA THR A 82 -7.92 -4.03 -10.29
C THR A 82 -6.85 -4.94 -9.74
N ARG A 83 -7.24 -6.12 -9.25
CA ARG A 83 -6.29 -7.17 -8.83
C ARG A 83 -5.47 -7.64 -10.02
N LEU A 84 -4.19 -7.91 -9.80
CA LEU A 84 -3.28 -8.37 -10.85
C LEU A 84 -3.61 -9.77 -11.39
N ASP A 85 -4.25 -10.61 -10.59
CA ASP A 85 -4.66 -11.96 -10.96
C ASP A 85 -6.09 -12.01 -11.56
N SER A 86 -6.67 -10.86 -11.91
CA SER A 86 -7.93 -10.76 -12.65
C SER A 86 -7.78 -11.28 -14.08
N LEU A 87 -8.86 -11.86 -14.60
CA LEU A 87 -8.85 -12.46 -15.95
C LEU A 87 -8.49 -11.43 -17.03
N ASN A 88 -7.49 -11.77 -17.88
CA ASN A 88 -7.02 -10.96 -18.99
C ASN A 88 -6.50 -9.55 -18.62
N TYR A 89 -6.17 -9.30 -17.35
CA TYR A 89 -5.71 -7.98 -16.92
C TYR A 89 -4.34 -7.61 -17.53
N GLU A 90 -3.51 -8.60 -17.82
CA GLU A 90 -2.24 -8.43 -18.54
C GLU A 90 -2.38 -7.72 -19.89
N LEU A 91 -3.53 -7.82 -20.54
CA LEU A 91 -3.79 -7.19 -21.85
C LEU A 91 -4.00 -5.67 -21.75
N THR A 92 -4.35 -5.17 -20.58
CA THR A 92 -4.68 -3.74 -20.38
C THR A 92 -3.69 -3.00 -19.50
N PHE A 93 -2.90 -3.71 -18.69
CA PHE A 93 -2.03 -3.12 -17.67
C PHE A 93 -0.99 -2.15 -18.25
N SER A 94 -0.35 -2.49 -19.39
CA SER A 94 0.61 -1.60 -20.05
C SER A 94 -0.01 -0.27 -20.48
N LYS A 95 -1.29 -0.28 -20.88
CA LYS A 95 -2.04 0.93 -21.19
C LYS A 95 -2.29 1.75 -19.92
N GLU A 96 -2.69 1.11 -18.84
CA GLU A 96 -2.93 1.76 -17.54
C GLU A 96 -1.65 2.41 -16.98
N LEU A 97 -0.49 1.76 -17.11
CA LEU A 97 0.80 2.35 -16.75
C LEU A 97 1.06 3.67 -17.47
N LYS A 98 0.85 3.69 -18.81
CA LYS A 98 1.04 4.88 -19.63
C LYS A 98 0.04 5.99 -19.31
N GLU A 99 -1.19 5.63 -18.98
CA GLU A 99 -2.21 6.58 -18.50
C GLU A 99 -1.78 7.22 -17.17
N PHE A 100 -1.33 6.42 -16.22
CA PHE A 100 -0.87 6.91 -14.92
C PHE A 100 0.42 7.74 -15.05
N GLU A 101 1.34 7.36 -15.93
CA GLU A 101 2.54 8.15 -16.25
C GLU A 101 2.18 9.53 -16.75
N LYS A 102 1.18 9.66 -17.64
CA LYS A 102 0.69 10.96 -18.12
C LYS A 102 0.07 11.78 -16.99
N LEU A 103 -0.79 11.17 -16.15
CA LEU A 103 -1.42 11.84 -15.02
C LEU A 103 -0.39 12.38 -14.02
N THR A 104 0.69 11.66 -13.82
CA THR A 104 1.74 12.00 -12.84
C THR A 104 2.92 12.75 -13.47
N SER A 105 2.90 13.02 -14.78
CA SER A 105 4.02 13.60 -15.53
C SER A 105 5.35 12.85 -15.30
N GLY A 106 5.30 11.51 -15.25
CA GLY A 106 6.45 10.65 -15.04
C GLY A 106 7.05 10.68 -13.63
N LYS A 107 6.36 11.23 -12.66
CA LYS A 107 6.87 11.36 -11.27
C LYS A 107 6.77 10.06 -10.44
N SER A 108 6.03 9.06 -10.92
CA SER A 108 5.85 7.79 -10.21
C SER A 108 6.88 6.76 -10.64
N ILE A 109 7.60 6.19 -9.67
CA ILE A 109 8.58 5.11 -9.88
C ILE A 109 8.33 3.89 -9.01
N GLY A 110 7.29 3.94 -8.18
CA GLY A 110 6.90 2.89 -7.25
C GLY A 110 5.53 2.31 -7.57
N PHE A 111 5.38 1.03 -7.29
CA PHE A 111 4.15 0.30 -7.50
C PHE A 111 3.71 -0.45 -6.23
N ARG A 112 2.41 -0.63 -6.08
CA ARG A 112 1.80 -1.57 -5.13
C ARG A 112 0.58 -2.22 -5.76
N ALA A 113 0.52 -3.55 -5.71
CA ALA A 113 -0.62 -4.31 -6.18
C ALA A 113 -1.84 -4.14 -5.28
N PRO A 114 -3.03 -3.84 -5.81
CA PRO A 114 -4.27 -3.92 -5.06
C PRO A 114 -4.44 -5.25 -4.34
N THR A 115 -4.86 -5.19 -3.07
CA THR A 115 -5.04 -6.36 -2.20
C THR A 115 -3.80 -7.26 -2.13
N PHE A 116 -2.59 -6.71 -2.37
CA PHE A 116 -1.33 -7.47 -2.42
C PHE A 116 -1.43 -8.70 -3.33
N SER A 117 -2.06 -8.54 -4.49
CA SER A 117 -2.43 -9.62 -5.42
C SER A 117 -1.27 -10.12 -6.28
N LEU A 118 -0.03 -9.71 -5.99
CA LEU A 118 1.16 -10.26 -6.65
C LEU A 118 1.36 -11.72 -6.23
N ASN A 119 1.36 -12.60 -7.21
CA ASN A 119 1.57 -14.04 -7.05
C ASN A 119 2.11 -14.64 -8.35
N LYS A 120 2.32 -15.98 -8.40
CA LYS A 120 2.87 -16.64 -9.59
C LYS A 120 2.05 -16.45 -10.87
N LYS A 121 0.73 -16.25 -10.79
CA LYS A 121 -0.13 -16.02 -11.96
C LYS A 121 -0.03 -14.60 -12.50
N SER A 122 0.31 -13.66 -11.62
CA SER A 122 0.43 -12.24 -11.95
C SER A 122 1.89 -11.75 -12.00
N SER A 123 2.87 -12.66 -11.96
CA SER A 123 4.31 -12.30 -11.94
C SER A 123 4.79 -11.60 -13.21
N TRP A 124 4.07 -11.73 -14.33
CA TRP A 124 4.30 -11.03 -15.59
C TRP A 124 4.41 -9.50 -15.38
N ILE A 125 3.76 -8.98 -14.36
CA ILE A 125 3.75 -7.54 -14.06
C ILE A 125 5.15 -6.99 -13.76
N ILE A 126 6.05 -7.82 -13.25
CA ILE A 126 7.43 -7.40 -12.94
C ILE A 126 8.14 -6.93 -14.21
N ASP A 127 7.99 -7.67 -15.29
CA ASP A 127 8.61 -7.35 -16.58
C ASP A 127 7.98 -6.06 -17.16
N GLU A 128 6.67 -5.87 -17.01
CA GLU A 128 5.98 -4.65 -17.42
C GLU A 128 6.43 -3.42 -16.61
N LEU A 129 6.55 -3.57 -15.28
CA LEU A 129 7.04 -2.48 -14.41
C LEU A 129 8.48 -2.08 -14.77
N VAL A 130 9.37 -3.06 -14.94
CA VAL A 130 10.77 -2.81 -15.32
C VAL A 130 10.84 -2.13 -16.69
N SER A 131 10.09 -2.62 -17.69
CA SER A 131 10.06 -2.06 -19.04
C SER A 131 9.55 -0.62 -19.10
N ASN A 132 8.70 -0.22 -18.14
CA ASN A 132 8.18 1.13 -18.01
C ASN A 132 8.94 1.99 -16.97
N GLY A 133 10.14 1.55 -16.54
CA GLY A 133 11.06 2.36 -15.73
C GLY A 133 10.76 2.42 -14.23
N TYR A 134 9.82 1.61 -13.73
CA TYR A 134 9.57 1.48 -12.30
C TYR A 134 10.80 0.93 -11.58
N LYS A 135 11.03 1.39 -10.36
CA LYS A 135 12.25 1.12 -9.60
C LYS A 135 11.99 0.17 -8.42
N TYR A 136 10.80 0.22 -7.86
CA TYR A 136 10.45 -0.63 -6.72
C TYR A 136 8.97 -1.04 -6.74
N ASP A 137 8.71 -2.13 -6.06
CA ASP A 137 7.39 -2.67 -5.71
C ASP A 137 7.26 -2.84 -4.19
N SER A 138 6.05 -2.81 -3.68
CA SER A 138 5.74 -3.15 -2.29
C SER A 138 4.44 -3.95 -2.21
N SER A 139 4.44 -5.11 -2.85
CA SER A 139 3.25 -5.97 -2.99
C SER A 139 3.36 -7.29 -2.24
N VAL A 140 4.55 -7.66 -1.76
CA VAL A 140 4.76 -8.97 -1.14
C VAL A 140 4.51 -8.92 0.36
N MET A 141 3.59 -9.76 0.84
CA MET A 141 3.35 -10.04 2.25
C MET A 141 4.01 -11.37 2.63
N PRO A 142 5.10 -11.38 3.45
CA PRO A 142 5.81 -12.60 3.85
C PRO A 142 5.05 -13.41 4.92
N ALA A 143 3.76 -13.59 4.73
CA ALA A 143 2.88 -14.37 5.61
C ALA A 143 1.72 -14.96 4.80
N LYS A 144 1.18 -16.09 5.27
CA LYS A 144 -0.01 -16.68 4.65
C LYS A 144 -1.27 -16.00 5.19
N THR A 145 -2.10 -15.50 4.29
CA THR A 145 -3.45 -15.02 4.60
C THR A 145 -4.49 -15.79 3.76
N SER A 146 -5.77 -15.47 3.92
CA SER A 146 -6.83 -16.06 3.08
C SER A 146 -6.95 -15.42 1.69
N MET A 147 -6.37 -14.23 1.48
CA MET A 147 -6.55 -13.45 0.26
C MET A 147 -5.25 -13.22 -0.51
N TYR A 148 -4.10 -13.25 0.15
CA TYR A 148 -2.80 -12.91 -0.42
C TYR A 148 -1.66 -13.47 0.43
N GLY A 149 -0.44 -13.33 -0.06
CA GLY A 149 0.79 -13.58 0.67
C GLY A 149 1.69 -14.64 0.05
N ILE A 150 3.00 -14.41 0.20
CA ILE A 150 4.08 -15.31 -0.20
C ILE A 150 4.90 -15.65 1.06
N PRO A 151 4.52 -16.71 1.80
CA PRO A 151 5.12 -17.01 3.12
C PRO A 151 6.63 -17.31 3.09
N THR A 152 7.14 -17.68 1.93
CA THR A 152 8.58 -17.98 1.69
C THR A 152 9.40 -16.73 1.40
N ALA A 153 8.74 -15.57 1.19
CA ALA A 153 9.42 -14.34 0.83
C ALA A 153 10.33 -13.81 1.94
N GLN A 154 11.40 -13.14 1.52
CA GLN A 154 12.31 -12.43 2.41
C GLN A 154 11.58 -11.29 3.14
N ARG A 155 12.13 -10.86 4.28
CA ARG A 155 11.57 -9.76 5.09
C ARG A 155 12.32 -8.45 4.90
N SER A 156 13.56 -8.52 4.45
CA SER A 156 14.37 -7.37 4.04
C SER A 156 14.13 -7.06 2.57
N PRO A 157 14.34 -5.83 2.09
CA PRO A 157 14.27 -5.52 0.66
C PRO A 157 15.18 -6.41 -0.18
N TYR A 158 14.72 -6.77 -1.37
CA TYR A 158 15.44 -7.67 -2.28
C TYR A 158 15.02 -7.41 -3.75
N LYS A 159 15.89 -7.83 -4.68
CA LYS A 159 15.62 -7.76 -6.11
C LYS A 159 14.70 -8.90 -6.54
N ILE A 160 13.67 -8.60 -7.32
CA ILE A 160 12.74 -9.60 -7.85
C ILE A 160 12.76 -9.65 -9.39
N THR A 161 12.33 -10.79 -9.92
CA THR A 161 12.05 -11.03 -11.34
C THR A 161 10.69 -11.70 -11.49
N SER A 162 10.13 -11.74 -12.68
CA SER A 162 8.88 -12.46 -12.98
C SER A 162 8.94 -13.96 -12.67
N THR A 163 10.14 -14.54 -12.62
CA THR A 163 10.37 -15.95 -12.28
C THR A 163 10.70 -16.20 -10.81
N ASN A 164 11.05 -15.15 -10.05
CA ASN A 164 11.46 -15.27 -8.66
C ASN A 164 10.91 -14.11 -7.82
N LEU A 165 9.79 -14.35 -7.13
CA LEU A 165 9.07 -13.37 -6.31
C LEU A 165 9.41 -13.41 -4.82
N ASP A 166 10.16 -14.40 -4.33
CA ASP A 166 10.30 -14.64 -2.88
C ASP A 166 11.73 -14.57 -2.36
N LYS A 167 12.72 -14.54 -3.25
CA LYS A 167 14.14 -14.48 -2.90
C LYS A 167 14.88 -13.47 -3.76
N ASN A 168 16.00 -12.99 -3.24
CA ASN A 168 16.85 -12.08 -4.00
C ASN A 168 17.34 -12.75 -5.29
N ASP A 169 17.05 -12.10 -6.41
CA ASP A 169 17.53 -12.51 -7.73
C ASP A 169 18.57 -11.49 -8.20
N PRO A 170 19.85 -11.90 -8.43
CA PRO A 170 20.88 -10.99 -8.88
C PRO A 170 20.59 -10.37 -10.26
N ASN A 171 19.76 -11.01 -11.09
CA ASN A 171 19.35 -10.50 -12.39
C ASN A 171 18.19 -9.49 -12.30
N GLY A 172 17.54 -9.39 -11.14
CA GLY A 172 16.46 -8.44 -10.94
C GLY A 172 16.96 -7.00 -10.85
N THR A 173 16.16 -6.09 -11.39
CA THR A 173 16.39 -4.64 -11.30
C THR A 173 15.32 -3.94 -10.45
N LEU A 174 14.15 -4.55 -10.29
CA LEU A 174 13.07 -4.04 -9.44
C LEU A 174 13.33 -4.46 -7.98
N ILE A 175 13.26 -3.49 -7.07
CA ILE A 175 13.41 -3.75 -5.63
C ILE A 175 12.03 -4.00 -5.02
N GLU A 176 11.84 -5.17 -4.44
CA GLU A 176 10.68 -5.42 -3.57
C GLU A 176 10.95 -4.91 -2.16
N PHE A 177 10.00 -4.16 -1.61
CA PHE A 177 9.93 -3.76 -0.21
C PHE A 177 8.83 -4.54 0.51
N PRO A 178 9.14 -5.73 1.08
CA PRO A 178 8.13 -6.61 1.65
C PRO A 178 7.43 -5.97 2.85
N LEU A 179 6.16 -6.27 3.01
CA LEU A 179 5.37 -5.76 4.12
C LEU A 179 5.82 -6.36 5.45
N MET A 180 5.76 -5.55 6.50
CA MET A 180 6.19 -5.96 7.84
C MET A 180 5.32 -7.10 8.39
N VAL A 181 5.98 -8.12 8.91
CA VAL A 181 5.35 -9.27 9.57
C VAL A 181 5.90 -9.47 10.98
N THR A 182 5.16 -10.14 11.85
CA THR A 182 5.60 -10.50 13.20
C THR A 182 5.37 -11.97 13.50
N LYS A 183 6.05 -12.48 14.51
CA LYS A 183 5.73 -13.80 15.10
C LYS A 183 4.73 -13.63 16.24
N PHE A 184 3.62 -14.32 16.17
CA PHE A 184 2.60 -14.35 17.21
C PHE A 184 2.11 -15.78 17.41
N LEU A 185 2.20 -16.30 18.64
CA LEU A 185 1.88 -17.69 18.99
C LEU A 185 2.54 -18.72 18.03
N GLY A 186 3.81 -18.52 17.73
CA GLY A 186 4.60 -19.41 16.85
C GLY A 186 4.34 -19.26 15.34
N LYS A 187 3.35 -18.47 14.93
CA LYS A 187 3.00 -18.25 13.52
C LYS A 187 3.50 -16.88 13.03
N THR A 188 3.90 -16.80 11.77
CA THR A 188 4.15 -15.51 11.11
C THR A 188 2.81 -14.94 10.67
N ILE A 189 2.51 -13.72 11.10
CA ILE A 189 1.29 -12.99 10.76
C ILE A 189 1.63 -11.59 10.25
N PRO A 190 0.77 -10.97 9.40
CA PRO A 190 0.93 -9.58 9.02
C PRO A 190 0.91 -8.63 10.22
N ALA A 191 1.75 -7.60 10.18
CA ALA A 191 1.80 -6.55 11.20
C ALA A 191 1.95 -5.15 10.56
N ALA A 192 1.87 -5.08 9.23
CA ALA A 192 2.17 -3.89 8.46
C ALA A 192 1.07 -2.83 8.45
N GLY A 193 -0.19 -3.18 8.67
CA GLY A 193 -1.27 -2.20 8.55
C GLY A 193 -2.66 -2.81 8.44
N GLY A 194 -3.62 -2.03 7.95
CA GLY A 194 -4.98 -2.45 7.69
C GLY A 194 -5.66 -3.10 8.89
N PHE A 195 -6.36 -4.20 8.66
CA PHE A 195 -7.04 -4.99 9.69
C PHE A 195 -6.11 -5.37 10.86
N TYR A 196 -4.85 -5.69 10.59
CA TYR A 196 -3.90 -6.10 11.63
C TYR A 196 -3.47 -4.95 12.53
N LEU A 197 -3.29 -3.74 11.99
CA LEU A 197 -3.04 -2.55 12.81
C LEU A 197 -4.22 -2.29 13.76
N ARG A 198 -5.45 -2.50 13.31
CA ARG A 198 -6.66 -2.27 14.10
C ARG A 198 -6.87 -3.32 15.18
N THR A 199 -6.56 -4.58 14.88
CA THR A 199 -6.85 -5.73 15.77
C THR A 199 -5.74 -6.03 16.76
N LEU A 200 -4.48 -5.98 16.32
CA LEU A 200 -3.35 -6.26 17.19
C LEU A 200 -3.18 -5.18 18.28
N PRO A 201 -2.75 -5.57 19.49
CA PRO A 201 -2.28 -4.63 20.49
C PRO A 201 -1.16 -3.76 19.92
N LEU A 202 -1.25 -2.44 20.12
CA LEU A 202 -0.26 -1.49 19.59
C LEU A 202 1.17 -1.81 20.05
N ARG A 203 1.32 -2.37 21.27
CA ARG A 203 2.62 -2.84 21.79
C ARG A 203 3.27 -3.88 20.89
N ILE A 204 2.49 -4.80 20.27
CA ILE A 204 3.04 -5.80 19.35
C ILE A 204 3.58 -5.12 18.11
N ILE A 205 2.84 -4.18 17.52
CA ILE A 205 3.29 -3.41 16.36
C ILE A 205 4.58 -2.65 16.68
N LYS A 206 4.62 -1.92 17.79
CA LYS A 206 5.81 -1.17 18.23
C LYS A 206 7.03 -2.06 18.45
N ASN A 207 6.85 -3.19 19.13
CA ASN A 207 7.94 -4.13 19.36
C ASN A 207 8.44 -4.74 18.03
N THR A 208 7.55 -4.95 17.07
CA THR A 208 7.93 -5.42 15.74
C THR A 208 8.77 -4.38 15.01
N ILE A 209 8.35 -3.11 15.01
CA ILE A 209 9.13 -2.00 14.41
C ILE A 209 10.52 -1.96 15.05
N LYS A 210 10.62 -1.93 16.38
CA LYS A 210 11.91 -1.93 17.10
C LYS A 210 12.79 -3.13 16.75
N SER A 211 12.19 -4.30 16.56
CA SER A 211 12.91 -5.51 16.14
C SER A 211 13.49 -5.38 14.73
N TYR A 212 12.75 -4.80 13.79
CA TYR A 212 13.25 -4.52 12.44
C TYR A 212 14.37 -3.47 12.46
N GLU A 213 14.18 -2.38 13.19
CA GLU A 213 15.21 -1.34 13.37
C GLU A 213 16.52 -1.91 13.95
N HIS A 214 16.42 -2.75 14.98
CA HIS A 214 17.59 -3.43 15.56
C HIS A 214 18.32 -4.32 14.56
N GLN A 215 17.58 -4.97 13.66
CA GLN A 215 18.13 -5.79 12.58
C GLN A 215 18.57 -4.96 11.37
N LYS A 216 18.42 -3.63 11.40
CA LYS A 216 18.68 -2.71 10.28
C LYS A 216 17.89 -3.03 9.02
N ILE A 217 16.69 -3.60 9.19
CA ILE A 217 15.73 -3.88 8.12
C ILE A 217 14.69 -2.75 8.12
N PRO A 218 14.42 -2.07 6.99
CA PRO A 218 13.33 -1.10 6.94
C PRO A 218 11.99 -1.81 7.15
N THR A 219 11.10 -1.20 7.93
CA THR A 219 9.72 -1.67 7.98
C THR A 219 8.95 -1.12 6.79
N SER A 220 8.04 -1.88 6.24
CA SER A 220 7.04 -1.37 5.30
C SER A 220 5.67 -1.46 5.96
N LEU A 221 5.16 -0.29 6.39
CA LEU A 221 3.80 -0.14 6.90
C LEU A 221 2.89 0.40 5.80
N TYR A 222 1.60 0.05 5.89
CA TYR A 222 0.58 0.63 5.03
C TYR A 222 -0.69 0.96 5.81
N ILE A 223 -1.45 1.88 5.28
CA ILE A 223 -2.78 2.24 5.75
C ILE A 223 -3.60 2.75 4.58
N HIS A 224 -4.89 2.41 4.55
CA HIS A 224 -5.77 2.94 3.52
C HIS A 224 -6.28 4.33 3.91
N SER A 225 -6.52 5.19 2.92
CA SER A 225 -7.08 6.53 3.12
C SER A 225 -8.38 6.50 3.93
N TRP A 226 -9.31 5.62 3.58
CA TRP A 226 -10.61 5.47 4.26
C TRP A 226 -10.52 4.97 5.71
N GLU A 227 -9.42 4.33 6.11
CA GLU A 227 -9.19 3.94 7.50
C GLU A 227 -8.77 5.13 8.38
N LEU A 228 -8.13 6.14 7.79
CA LEU A 228 -7.74 7.37 8.47
C LEU A 228 -8.88 8.39 8.52
N THR A 229 -9.79 8.31 7.57
CA THR A 229 -10.90 9.26 7.39
C THR A 229 -12.26 8.56 7.28
N PRO A 230 -12.61 7.69 8.28
CA PRO A 230 -13.80 6.86 8.22
C PRO A 230 -15.12 7.66 8.21
N GLU A 231 -15.08 8.94 8.57
CA GLU A 231 -16.21 9.86 8.48
C GLU A 231 -16.72 10.10 7.05
N TYR A 232 -15.87 9.87 6.05
CA TYR A 232 -16.24 9.94 4.64
C TYR A 232 -16.69 8.61 4.05
N PHE A 233 -16.62 7.52 4.82
CA PHE A 233 -17.10 6.21 4.39
C PHE A 233 -18.63 6.14 4.55
N PRO A 234 -19.41 5.96 3.48
CA PRO A 234 -20.86 5.93 3.59
C PRO A 234 -21.35 4.67 4.31
N LYS A 235 -22.58 4.73 4.84
CA LYS A 235 -23.21 3.54 5.42
C LYS A 235 -23.66 2.60 4.30
N ILE A 236 -23.05 1.42 4.24
CA ILE A 236 -23.36 0.39 3.25
C ILE A 236 -23.76 -0.92 3.94
N LYS A 237 -24.50 -1.74 3.21
CA LYS A 237 -24.87 -3.09 3.66
C LYS A 237 -23.81 -4.09 3.18
N LEU A 238 -23.13 -4.73 4.12
CA LEU A 238 -22.15 -5.78 3.84
C LEU A 238 -22.51 -7.08 4.58
N PRO A 239 -22.11 -8.24 4.07
CA PRO A 239 -22.12 -9.48 4.83
C PRO A 239 -21.35 -9.33 6.14
N THR A 240 -21.79 -10.04 7.19
CA THR A 240 -21.24 -9.88 8.55
C THR A 240 -19.71 -10.02 8.60
N LYS A 241 -19.15 -11.01 7.89
CA LYS A 241 -17.71 -11.21 7.81
C LYS A 241 -16.98 -10.03 7.17
N ASN A 242 -17.48 -9.55 6.02
CA ASN A 242 -16.91 -8.42 5.30
C ASN A 242 -17.00 -7.15 6.15
N LYS A 243 -18.16 -6.89 6.73
CA LYS A 243 -18.39 -5.77 7.66
C LYS A 243 -17.42 -5.80 8.84
N PHE A 244 -17.19 -6.98 9.45
CA PHE A 244 -16.25 -7.12 10.55
C PHE A 244 -14.82 -6.80 10.11
N ILE A 245 -14.33 -7.38 9.01
CA ILE A 245 -12.96 -7.15 8.54
C ILE A 245 -12.77 -5.68 8.14
N THR A 246 -13.74 -5.06 7.46
CA THR A 246 -13.65 -3.69 6.98
C THR A 246 -13.75 -2.66 8.12
N PHE A 247 -14.65 -2.84 9.09
CA PHE A 247 -14.97 -1.78 10.05
C PHE A 247 -14.53 -2.04 11.49
N HIS A 248 -14.04 -3.25 11.83
CA HIS A 248 -13.66 -3.53 13.22
C HIS A 248 -12.62 -2.54 13.73
N LYS A 249 -12.98 -1.78 14.76
CA LYS A 249 -12.15 -0.74 15.41
C LYS A 249 -11.59 0.33 14.47
N ILE A 250 -12.27 0.63 13.37
CA ILE A 250 -11.82 1.63 12.40
C ILE A 250 -11.64 3.01 13.03
N GLU A 251 -12.50 3.37 13.97
CA GLU A 251 -12.46 4.62 14.73
C GLU A 251 -11.16 4.81 15.55
N LYS A 252 -10.41 3.73 15.79
CA LYS A 252 -9.14 3.75 16.51
C LYS A 252 -7.92 3.92 15.63
N THR A 253 -8.09 3.80 14.31
CA THR A 253 -6.98 3.76 13.35
C THR A 253 -6.17 5.05 13.37
N PHE A 254 -6.83 6.19 13.24
CA PHE A 254 -6.17 7.50 13.28
C PHE A 254 -5.36 7.72 14.57
N SER A 255 -5.93 7.39 15.72
CA SER A 255 -5.23 7.50 17.01
C SER A 255 -4.03 6.55 17.11
N LYS A 256 -4.14 5.31 16.58
CA LYS A 256 -3.02 4.37 16.58
C LYS A 256 -1.89 4.83 15.66
N MET A 257 -2.24 5.30 14.44
CA MET A 257 -1.24 5.87 13.52
C MET A 257 -0.53 7.07 14.13
N ASN A 258 -1.26 8.04 14.69
CA ASN A 258 -0.65 9.20 15.35
C ASN A 258 0.32 8.80 16.49
N LYS A 259 0.02 7.72 17.24
CA LYS A 259 0.94 7.19 18.27
C LYS A 259 2.19 6.54 17.69
N LEU A 260 2.09 5.91 16.52
CA LEU A 260 3.25 5.33 15.83
C LEU A 260 4.13 6.44 15.23
N LEU A 261 3.53 7.40 14.54
CA LEU A 261 4.24 8.54 13.95
C LEU A 261 4.95 9.43 14.99
N LYS A 262 4.43 9.51 16.22
CA LYS A 262 5.09 10.21 17.32
C LYS A 262 6.30 9.49 17.90
N GLU A 263 6.36 8.17 17.76
CA GLU A 263 7.42 7.36 18.39
C GLU A 263 8.50 6.92 17.40
N PHE A 264 8.16 6.83 16.11
CA PHE A 264 9.05 6.34 15.07
C PHE A 264 9.10 7.32 13.88
N GLU A 265 10.28 7.48 13.30
CA GLU A 265 10.45 8.22 12.06
C GLU A 265 9.97 7.40 10.87
N PHE A 266 9.17 8.04 10.00
CA PHE A 266 8.69 7.45 8.77
C PHE A 266 9.09 8.29 7.56
N THR A 267 9.44 7.59 6.48
CA THR A 267 9.78 8.21 5.20
C THR A 267 9.06 7.53 4.04
N SER A 268 9.09 8.16 2.85
CA SER A 268 8.60 7.56 1.62
C SER A 268 9.53 6.43 1.13
N PHE A 269 9.00 5.54 0.32
CA PHE A 269 9.76 4.46 -0.31
C PHE A 269 10.83 5.01 -1.24
N ASN A 270 10.52 6.05 -2.02
CA ASN A 270 11.47 6.70 -2.92
C ASN A 270 12.65 7.33 -2.18
N THR A 271 12.41 8.03 -1.07
CA THR A 271 13.49 8.59 -0.26
C THR A 271 14.44 7.49 0.24
N TYR A 272 13.90 6.37 0.67
CA TYR A 272 14.72 5.23 1.07
C TYR A 272 15.43 4.59 -0.14
N TYR A 273 14.73 4.41 -1.26
CA TYR A 273 15.28 3.85 -2.49
C TYR A 273 16.48 4.66 -2.96
N LYS A 274 16.33 5.97 -3.12
CA LYS A 274 17.44 6.86 -3.54
C LYS A 274 18.65 6.79 -2.62
N LYS A 275 18.42 6.73 -1.33
CA LYS A 275 19.53 6.68 -0.35
C LYS A 275 20.32 5.37 -0.40
N ASN A 276 19.74 4.24 -0.80
CA ASN A 276 20.34 2.92 -0.63
C ASN A 276 20.59 2.18 -1.95
N TYR A 277 20.01 2.63 -3.09
CA TYR A 277 20.05 1.92 -4.38
C TYR A 277 20.44 2.82 -5.57
N GLU A 278 20.41 4.15 -5.44
CA GLU A 278 21.02 5.14 -6.33
C GLU A 278 22.34 5.65 -5.72
#